data_fd1d301f4835aae9c395fed16bf73109
#
_entry.id   fd1d301f4835aae9c395fed16bf73109
#
_cell.length_a   1.000
_cell.length_b   1.000
_cell.length_c   1.000
_cell.angle_alpha   90.00
_cell.angle_beta   90.00
_cell.angle_gamma   90.00
#
_symmetry.space_group_name_H-M   'P 1'
#
loop_
_entity.id
_entity.type
_entity.pdbx_description
1 polymer ?
#
loop_
_entity_poly.entity_id
_entity_poly.type
_entity_poly.pdbx_seq_one_letter_code
_entity_poly.pdbx_strand_id
1 'polypeptide(L)'
;MTTLTATDARKQLFDLIKKTNEEHQIFRINHRTGGTVLMSESEYDSLIETLELLSTPGFKEAFEESRLQENTGDTLSYEEVFGEKQ
;
A
#
# COMPACT_ATOMS: atom_id res chain seq x y z
N MET A 1 -1.12 15.90 0.87
CA MET A 1 -0.29 14.78 1.33
C MET A 1 1.05 15.32 1.83
N THR A 2 1.42 14.94 3.02
CA THR A 2 2.67 15.39 3.61
C THR A 2 3.81 14.52 3.12
N THR A 3 4.93 15.12 2.80
CA THR A 3 6.09 14.41 2.30
C THR A 3 7.21 14.43 3.34
N LEU A 4 7.78 13.26 3.59
CA LEU A 4 8.84 13.10 4.58
C LEU A 4 9.99 12.33 3.97
N THR A 5 11.18 12.48 4.55
CA THR A 5 12.27 11.59 4.18
C THR A 5 12.12 10.30 4.95
N ALA A 6 12.77 9.25 4.47
CA ALA A 6 12.73 7.97 5.16
C ALA A 6 13.29 8.07 6.58
N THR A 7 14.31 8.90 6.75
CA THR A 7 14.92 9.09 8.06
C THR A 7 13.92 9.70 9.04
N ASP A 8 13.21 10.74 8.59
CA ASP A 8 12.21 11.38 9.44
C ASP A 8 11.05 10.45 9.71
N ALA A 9 10.63 9.68 8.70
CA ALA A 9 9.53 8.75 8.89
C ALA A 9 9.90 7.69 9.89
N ARG A 10 11.12 7.21 9.87
CA ARG A 10 11.55 6.21 10.81
C ARG A 10 11.49 6.72 12.25
N LYS A 11 11.86 7.96 12.44
CA LYS A 11 11.86 8.54 13.78
C LYS A 11 10.46 8.71 14.33
N GLN A 12 9.48 8.91 13.44
CA GLN A 12 8.11 9.20 13.85
C GLN A 12 7.15 8.10 13.46
N LEU A 13 7.64 6.90 13.19
CA LEU A 13 6.81 5.87 12.59
C LEU A 13 5.53 5.59 13.36
N PHE A 14 5.62 5.43 14.67
CA PHE A 14 4.42 5.12 15.44
C PHE A 14 3.44 6.28 15.42
N ASP A 15 3.94 7.51 15.43
CA ASP A 15 3.09 8.67 15.36
C ASP A 15 2.42 8.75 13.97
N LEU A 16 3.16 8.42 12.92
CA LEU A 16 2.59 8.42 11.57
C LEU A 16 1.51 7.36 11.43
N ILE A 17 1.71 6.19 12.00
CA ILE A 17 0.72 5.13 11.96
C ILE A 17 -0.55 5.59 12.67
N LYS A 18 -0.39 6.24 13.81
CA LYS A 18 -1.54 6.74 14.54
C LYS A 18 -2.29 7.78 13.73
N LYS A 19 -1.57 8.71 13.09
CA LYS A 19 -2.21 9.75 12.31
C LYS A 19 -2.92 9.19 11.08
N THR A 20 -2.38 8.17 10.45
CA THR A 20 -3.06 7.59 9.31
C THR A 20 -4.35 6.92 9.74
N ASN A 21 -4.37 6.28 10.91
CA ASN A 21 -5.55 5.57 11.35
C ASN A 21 -6.59 6.47 12.00
N GLU A 22 -6.15 7.46 12.75
CA GLU A 22 -7.10 8.31 13.47
C GLU A 22 -7.49 9.55 12.70
N GLU A 23 -6.57 10.11 11.94
CA GLU A 23 -6.84 11.36 11.23
C GLU A 23 -6.96 11.17 9.73
N HIS A 24 -6.83 9.94 9.26
CA HIS A 24 -6.96 9.60 7.83
C HIS A 24 -5.94 10.37 6.98
N GLN A 25 -4.77 10.63 7.54
CA GLN A 25 -3.74 11.31 6.78
C GLN A 25 -2.96 10.32 5.94
N ILE A 26 -2.46 10.79 4.82
CA ILE A 26 -1.64 9.97 3.93
C ILE A 26 -0.30 10.67 3.81
N PHE A 27 0.78 9.91 3.96
CA PHE A 27 2.12 10.47 3.92
C PHE A 27 2.91 9.88 2.77
N ARG A 28 3.71 10.71 2.13
CA ARG A 28 4.63 10.23 1.10
C ARG A 28 6.00 10.18 1.75
N ILE A 29 6.68 9.04 1.66
CA ILE A 29 7.98 8.86 2.26
C ILE A 29 8.98 8.67 1.14
N ASN A 30 9.94 9.58 1.05
CA ASN A 30 10.92 9.54 -0.02
C ASN A 30 12.22 8.92 0.47
N HIS A 31 12.78 8.06 -0.38
CA HIS A 31 14.05 7.45 -0.14
C HIS A 31 14.79 7.44 -1.46
N ARG A 32 16.09 7.31 -1.44
CA ARG A 32 16.86 7.34 -2.67
C ARG A 32 16.48 6.22 -3.63
N THR A 33 15.91 5.14 -3.13
CA THR A 33 15.50 4.04 -3.98
C THR A 33 14.10 4.23 -4.54
N GLY A 34 13.38 5.24 -4.11
CA GLY A 34 12.04 5.50 -4.61
C GLY A 34 11.13 6.03 -3.53
N GLY A 35 9.95 6.44 -3.94
CA GLY A 35 8.95 6.95 -3.02
C GLY A 35 8.01 5.85 -2.54
N THR A 36 7.44 6.05 -1.37
CA THR A 36 6.51 5.11 -0.78
C THR A 36 5.36 5.90 -0.19
N VAL A 37 4.17 5.32 -0.18
CA VAL A 37 3.01 6.00 0.39
C VAL A 37 2.57 5.22 1.62
N LEU A 38 2.32 5.92 2.72
CA LEU A 38 1.83 5.33 3.96
C LEU A 38 0.39 5.79 4.17
N MET A 39 -0.52 4.86 4.29
CA MET A 39 -1.92 5.17 4.54
C MET A 39 -2.52 4.07 5.40
N SER A 40 -3.68 4.30 5.99
CA SER A 40 -4.31 3.28 6.80
C SER A 40 -4.85 2.16 5.92
N GLU A 41 -5.00 0.99 6.49
CA GLU A 41 -5.55 -0.14 5.77
C GLU A 41 -6.97 0.17 5.32
N SER A 42 -7.73 0.88 6.13
CA SER A 42 -9.08 1.27 5.80
C SER A 42 -9.11 2.18 4.56
N GLU A 43 -8.18 3.13 4.49
CA GLU A 43 -8.10 4.00 3.32
C GLU A 43 -7.72 3.22 2.07
N TYR A 44 -6.80 2.29 2.22
CA TYR A 44 -6.38 1.46 1.11
C TYR A 44 -7.54 0.62 0.60
N ASP A 45 -8.30 0.00 1.50
CA ASP A 45 -9.44 -0.81 1.12
C ASP A 45 -10.50 0.03 0.41
N SER A 46 -10.75 1.25 0.90
CA SER A 46 -11.69 2.14 0.25
C SER A 46 -11.25 2.51 -1.15
N LEU A 47 -9.96 2.75 -1.33
CA LEU A 47 -9.43 3.08 -2.64
C LEU A 47 -9.62 1.93 -3.60
N ILE A 48 -9.33 0.71 -3.18
CA ILE A 48 -9.50 -0.46 -4.02
C ILE A 48 -10.98 -0.66 -4.38
N GLU A 49 -11.87 -0.48 -3.42
CA GLU A 49 -13.30 -0.62 -3.68
C GLU A 49 -13.77 0.41 -4.70
N THR A 50 -13.29 1.64 -4.58
CA THR A 50 -13.67 2.68 -5.51
C THR A 50 -13.19 2.35 -6.92
N LEU A 51 -11.97 1.85 -7.04
CA LEU A 51 -11.46 1.46 -8.34
C LEU A 51 -12.27 0.33 -8.95
N GLU A 52 -12.71 -0.62 -8.13
CA GLU A 52 -13.52 -1.71 -8.61
C GLU A 52 -14.89 -1.23 -9.09
N LEU A 53 -15.48 -0.28 -8.38
CA LEU A 53 -16.77 0.26 -8.80
C LEU A 53 -16.66 1.02 -10.11
N LEU A 54 -15.53 1.66 -10.36
CA LEU A 54 -15.36 2.44 -11.58
C LEU A 54 -14.87 1.61 -12.75
N SER A 55 -14.49 0.36 -12.51
CA SER A 55 -13.94 -0.44 -13.60
C SER A 55 -15.03 -1.16 -14.36
N THR A 56 -14.74 -1.50 -15.62
CA THR A 56 -15.66 -2.28 -16.42
C THR A 56 -15.58 -3.72 -15.97
N PRO A 57 -16.60 -4.53 -16.29
CA PRO A 57 -16.54 -5.95 -15.94
C PRO A 57 -15.32 -6.64 -16.50
N GLY A 58 -14.92 -6.30 -17.70
CA GLY A 58 -13.74 -6.93 -18.29
C GLY A 58 -12.48 -6.57 -17.55
N PHE A 59 -12.36 -5.34 -17.13
CA PHE A 59 -11.21 -4.91 -16.39
C PHE A 59 -11.14 -5.65 -15.05
N LYS A 60 -12.26 -5.79 -14.37
CA LYS A 60 -12.28 -6.45 -13.08
C LYS A 60 -11.87 -7.91 -13.23
N GLU A 61 -12.36 -8.58 -14.26
CA GLU A 61 -11.98 -9.96 -14.48
C GLU A 61 -10.50 -10.09 -14.75
N ALA A 62 -9.96 -9.21 -15.57
CA ALA A 62 -8.54 -9.25 -15.89
C ALA A 62 -7.69 -8.99 -14.65
N PHE A 63 -8.14 -8.07 -13.80
CA PHE A 63 -7.41 -7.77 -12.60
C PHE A 63 -7.41 -8.95 -11.65
N GLU A 64 -8.53 -9.63 -11.50
CA GLU A 64 -8.62 -10.79 -10.65
C GLU A 64 -7.78 -11.94 -11.15
N GLU A 65 -7.75 -12.13 -12.45
CA GLU A 65 -6.90 -13.14 -13.03
C GLU A 65 -5.44 -12.87 -12.74
N SER A 66 -5.03 -11.62 -12.93
CA SER A 66 -3.67 -11.24 -12.66
C SER A 66 -3.31 -11.47 -11.21
N ARG A 67 -4.22 -11.16 -10.31
CA ARG A 67 -3.98 -11.34 -8.90
C ARG A 67 -3.84 -12.81 -8.55
N LEU A 68 -4.66 -13.66 -9.15
CA LEU A 68 -4.56 -15.09 -8.92
C LEU A 68 -3.25 -15.65 -9.44
N GLN A 69 -2.81 -15.16 -10.60
CA GLN A 69 -1.54 -15.59 -11.14
C GLN A 69 -0.39 -15.17 -10.24
N GLU A 70 -0.46 -13.99 -9.69
CA GLU A 70 0.56 -13.53 -8.79
C GLU A 70 0.59 -14.37 -7.52
N ASN A 71 -0.58 -14.73 -7.02
CA ASN A 71 -0.63 -15.57 -5.85
C ASN A 71 0.00 -16.92 -6.14
N THR A 72 -0.13 -17.40 -7.34
CA THR A 72 0.43 -18.68 -7.70
C THR A 72 1.92 -18.58 -7.94
N GLY A 73 2.36 -17.55 -8.63
CA GLY A 73 3.76 -17.47 -9.03
C GLY A 73 4.60 -16.59 -8.16
N ASP A 74 3.99 -15.54 -7.58
CA ASP A 74 4.74 -14.54 -6.87
C ASP A 74 4.54 -14.55 -5.39
N THR A 75 3.83 -15.50 -4.85
CA THR A 75 3.59 -15.54 -3.44
C THR A 75 4.88 -15.54 -2.65
N LEU A 76 5.86 -16.26 -3.14
CA LEU A 76 7.13 -16.30 -2.46
C LEU A 76 7.79 -14.95 -2.41
N SER A 77 7.76 -14.24 -3.52
CA SER A 77 8.35 -12.94 -3.57
C SER A 77 7.69 -11.99 -2.60
N TYR A 78 6.37 -12.06 -2.54
CA TYR A 78 5.63 -11.21 -1.65
C TYR A 78 5.99 -11.53 -0.21
N GLU A 79 6.12 -12.80 0.11
CA GLU A 79 6.47 -13.18 1.45
C GLU A 79 7.88 -12.80 1.80
N GLU A 80 8.79 -12.83 0.86
CA GLU A 80 10.12 -12.37 1.12
C GLU A 80 10.13 -10.92 1.52
N VAL A 81 9.32 -10.12 0.86
CA VAL A 81 9.31 -8.71 1.18
C VAL A 81 8.67 -8.43 2.51
N PHE A 82 7.58 -9.13 2.82
CA PHE A 82 6.86 -8.82 4.02
C PHE A 82 7.06 -9.79 5.13
N GLY A 83 7.33 -11.05 4.80
CA GLY A 83 7.44 -12.03 5.80
C GLY A 83 8.77 -12.18 6.30
N GLU A 84 9.74 -12.13 5.43
CA GLU A 84 10.92 -12.47 5.90
C GLU A 84 11.49 -11.49 6.62
N LYS A 85 11.06 -10.49 6.37
CA LYS A 85 11.63 -9.52 6.97
C LYS A 85 11.16 -9.48 8.22
N GLN A 86 10.41 -10.16 8.30
CA GLN A 86 9.84 -10.15 9.30
C GLN A 86 10.26 -10.78 10.17
#